data_db237a723a97ead9e2d51372a9b592f8
#
_entry.id   db237a723a97ead9e2d51372a9b592f8
#
_cell.length_a   1.000
_cell.length_b   1.000
_cell.length_c   1.000
_cell.angle_alpha   90.00
_cell.angle_beta   90.00
_cell.angle_gamma   90.00
#
_symmetry.space_group_name_H-M   'P 1'
#
loop_
_entity.id
_entity.type
_entity.pdbx_description
1 polymer ?
#
loop_
_entity_poly.entity_id
_entity_poly.type
_entity_poly.pdbx_seq_one_letter_code
_entity_poly.pdbx_strand_id
1 'polypeptide(L)'
;MPVKLPSNTQLENPTMKLYASPESSFARKIRAMLIEKNVPHEVEMMNLWEPNDYQKTNPAGKVPALKLDDGRVLINSPLIADYLDGKYPNPRFIPADPDARIEVRRWEAFVDATMDAVAASFYETRFHDETQRSQPWLDRQRGKIDAGFANLENMLGKRTWCVGEAMSLADIAIACHLGFITLRLPQFFPQERYPNLTRLWKTMETRESMKRTVPPPA
;
A
#
# COMPACT_ATOMS: atom_id res chain seq x y z
N MET A 1 37.22 -41.02 2.81
CA MET A 1 37.37 -39.54 2.80
C MET A 1 36.02 -38.97 3.25
N PRO A 2 35.95 -38.20 4.31
CA PRO A 2 34.68 -37.62 4.75
C PRO A 2 34.29 -36.44 3.83
N VAL A 3 33.07 -36.48 3.32
CA VAL A 3 32.43 -35.40 2.55
C VAL A 3 32.22 -34.24 3.51
N LYS A 4 32.92 -33.11 3.25
CA LYS A 4 32.66 -31.84 3.92
C LYS A 4 31.27 -31.34 3.50
N LEU A 5 30.35 -31.28 4.44
CA LEU A 5 29.10 -30.53 4.31
C LEU A 5 29.47 -29.04 4.14
N PRO A 6 28.82 -28.30 3.24
CA PRO A 6 29.05 -26.87 3.12
C PRO A 6 28.62 -26.17 4.41
N SER A 7 29.53 -25.43 4.99
CA SER A 7 29.34 -24.61 6.18
C SER A 7 28.35 -23.51 5.91
N ASN A 8 27.40 -23.39 6.85
CA ASN A 8 26.72 -22.19 7.31
C ASN A 8 26.59 -21.07 6.27
N THR A 9 25.46 -21.05 5.57
CA THR A 9 25.01 -19.86 4.85
C THR A 9 24.83 -18.75 5.91
N GLN A 10 25.82 -17.86 6.01
CA GLN A 10 25.62 -16.58 6.66
C GLN A 10 24.37 -15.97 6.03
N LEU A 11 23.34 -15.71 6.83
CA LEU A 11 22.25 -14.82 6.45
C LEU A 11 22.92 -13.49 6.11
N GLU A 12 23.13 -13.25 4.82
CA GLU A 12 23.60 -11.95 4.34
C GLU A 12 22.65 -10.91 4.94
N ASN A 13 23.21 -9.87 5.53
CA ASN A 13 22.42 -8.76 6.07
C ASN A 13 21.47 -8.28 4.96
N PRO A 14 20.21 -7.99 5.28
CA PRO A 14 19.27 -7.51 4.27
C PRO A 14 19.84 -6.27 3.61
N THR A 15 19.99 -6.33 2.30
CA THR A 15 20.68 -5.30 1.51
C THR A 15 19.69 -4.23 1.01
N MET A 16 18.37 -4.55 0.99
CA MET A 16 17.33 -3.59 0.65
C MET A 16 16.79 -2.90 1.90
N LYS A 17 16.63 -1.57 1.82
CA LYS A 17 16.05 -0.75 2.88
C LYS A 17 14.80 -0.03 2.40
N LEU A 18 13.67 -0.28 3.05
CA LEU A 18 12.41 0.40 2.81
C LEU A 18 12.26 1.58 3.78
N TYR A 19 12.13 2.78 3.23
CA TYR A 19 11.72 3.96 3.97
C TYR A 19 10.19 4.04 3.99
N ALA A 20 9.61 4.13 5.17
CA ALA A 20 8.18 4.08 5.38
C ALA A 20 7.74 5.04 6.48
N SER A 21 6.47 5.42 6.48
CA SER A 21 5.81 6.04 7.64
C SER A 21 4.75 5.08 8.17
N PRO A 22 4.57 5.00 9.48
CA PRO A 22 3.54 4.13 10.08
C PRO A 22 2.13 4.45 9.58
N GLU A 23 1.86 5.70 9.24
CA GLU A 23 0.55 6.19 8.79
C GLU A 23 0.33 6.02 7.28
N SER A 24 1.37 5.73 6.49
CA SER A 24 1.23 5.65 5.04
C SER A 24 0.66 4.31 4.59
N SER A 25 -0.57 4.32 4.06
CA SER A 25 -1.18 3.16 3.43
C SER A 25 -0.44 2.69 2.18
N PHE A 26 0.18 3.60 1.43
CA PHE A 26 1.06 3.28 0.29
C PHE A 26 2.33 2.55 0.74
N ALA A 27 2.93 2.96 1.85
CA ALA A 27 4.07 2.26 2.43
C ALA A 27 3.64 0.91 3.05
N ARG A 28 2.46 0.85 3.67
CA ARG A 28 1.86 -0.40 4.16
C ARG A 28 1.71 -1.43 3.04
N LYS A 29 1.26 -1.02 1.85
CA LYS A 29 1.17 -1.87 0.66
C LYS A 29 2.49 -2.58 0.35
N ILE A 30 3.60 -1.85 0.34
CA ILE A 30 4.93 -2.42 0.07
C ILE A 30 5.44 -3.28 1.24
N ARG A 31 5.22 -2.86 2.49
CA ARG A 31 5.55 -3.67 3.67
C ARG A 31 4.84 -5.02 3.66
N ALA A 32 3.52 -5.00 3.39
CA ALA A 32 2.72 -6.21 3.28
C ALA A 32 3.23 -7.12 2.16
N MET A 33 3.53 -6.55 0.98
CA MET A 33 4.05 -7.29 -0.16
C MET A 33 5.41 -7.95 0.14
N LEU A 34 6.33 -7.26 0.82
CA LEU A 34 7.63 -7.82 1.23
C LEU A 34 7.47 -8.99 2.21
N ILE A 35 6.54 -8.88 3.16
CA ILE A 35 6.23 -9.96 4.11
C ILE A 35 5.62 -11.16 3.38
N GLU A 36 4.63 -10.95 2.52
CA GLU A 36 3.99 -12.02 1.76
C GLU A 36 4.97 -12.76 0.84
N LYS A 37 5.97 -12.07 0.31
CA LYS A 37 7.04 -12.64 -0.52
C LYS A 37 8.19 -13.23 0.30
N ASN A 38 8.16 -13.07 1.62
CA ASN A 38 9.25 -13.47 2.51
C ASN A 38 10.62 -12.94 2.07
N VAL A 39 10.66 -11.68 1.62
CA VAL A 39 11.89 -11.01 1.15
C VAL A 39 12.61 -10.37 2.33
N PRO A 40 13.89 -10.70 2.59
CA PRO A 40 14.69 -10.02 3.62
C PRO A 40 14.85 -8.53 3.30
N HIS A 41 14.54 -7.67 4.27
CA HIS A 41 14.62 -6.22 4.12
C HIS A 41 14.73 -5.53 5.48
N GLU A 42 15.33 -4.35 5.48
CA GLU A 42 15.24 -3.42 6.60
C GLU A 42 14.08 -2.45 6.39
N VAL A 43 13.46 -2.00 7.48
CA VAL A 43 12.46 -0.93 7.42
C VAL A 43 12.90 0.22 8.32
N GLU A 44 13.11 1.38 7.72
CA GLU A 44 13.30 2.63 8.45
C GLU A 44 11.97 3.39 8.52
N MET A 45 11.40 3.43 9.73
CA MET A 45 10.19 4.17 10.02
C MET A 45 10.52 5.61 10.35
N MET A 46 9.84 6.55 9.71
CA MET A 46 10.08 7.98 9.87
C MET A 46 8.81 8.77 10.09
N ASN A 47 8.95 9.87 10.80
CA ASN A 47 7.95 10.91 10.86
C ASN A 47 8.26 11.95 9.76
N LEU A 48 7.41 12.02 8.75
CA LEU A 48 7.58 12.96 7.63
C LEU A 48 7.21 14.41 8.00
N TRP A 49 6.63 14.62 9.17
CA TRP A 49 6.18 15.92 9.66
C TRP A 49 7.22 16.63 10.51
N GLU A 50 8.29 15.93 10.88
CA GLU A 50 9.42 16.48 11.61
C GLU A 50 10.62 16.70 10.68
N PRO A 51 11.51 17.66 11.01
CA PRO A 51 12.75 17.85 10.29
C PRO A 51 13.57 16.55 10.27
N ASN A 52 13.95 16.10 9.10
CA ASN A 52 14.77 14.90 8.91
C ASN A 52 15.59 15.00 7.62
N ASP A 53 16.57 14.11 7.48
CA ASP A 53 17.47 14.06 6.32
C ASP A 53 16.93 13.23 5.15
N TYR A 54 15.70 12.79 5.21
CA TYR A 54 15.12 11.89 4.21
C TYR A 54 15.09 12.48 2.80
N GLN A 55 14.93 13.80 2.66
CA GLN A 55 14.98 14.46 1.35
C GLN A 55 16.34 14.28 0.65
N LYS A 56 17.42 13.97 1.37
CA LYS A 56 18.70 13.57 0.76
C LYS A 56 18.60 12.21 0.05
N THR A 57 17.72 11.33 0.54
CA THR A 57 17.45 10.01 -0.07
C THR A 57 16.35 10.09 -1.13
N ASN A 58 15.27 10.80 -0.83
CA ASN A 58 14.17 11.04 -1.77
C ASN A 58 13.77 12.52 -1.76
N PRO A 59 14.23 13.30 -2.75
CA PRO A 59 13.90 14.74 -2.82
C PRO A 59 12.40 15.05 -2.90
N ALA A 60 11.56 14.09 -3.36
CA ALA A 60 10.11 14.25 -3.37
C ALA A 60 9.47 14.19 -1.97
N GLY A 61 10.22 13.77 -0.93
CA GLY A 61 9.76 13.73 0.46
C GLY A 61 8.62 12.73 0.74
N LYS A 62 8.28 11.84 -0.20
CA LYS A 62 7.17 10.89 -0.08
C LYS A 62 7.66 9.48 0.24
N VAL A 63 6.86 8.74 0.99
CA VAL A 63 7.05 7.30 1.21
C VAL A 63 5.95 6.50 0.51
N PRO A 64 6.22 5.22 0.10
CA PRO A 64 7.45 4.47 0.28
C PRO A 64 8.58 4.88 -0.67
N ALA A 65 9.83 4.64 -0.22
CA ALA A 65 10.99 4.58 -1.08
C ALA A 65 11.80 3.32 -0.74
N LEU A 66 12.30 2.62 -1.74
CA LEU A 66 13.09 1.40 -1.59
C LEU A 66 14.52 1.64 -2.08
N LYS A 67 15.48 1.65 -1.17
CA LYS A 67 16.90 1.68 -1.52
C LYS A 67 17.38 0.26 -1.80
N LEU A 68 17.97 0.06 -2.97
CA LEU A 68 18.53 -1.21 -3.43
C LEU A 68 20.00 -1.35 -3.03
N ASP A 69 20.54 -2.57 -3.18
CA ASP A 69 21.92 -2.93 -2.89
C ASP A 69 22.95 -2.11 -3.72
N ASP A 70 22.57 -1.77 -4.96
CA ASP A 70 23.38 -0.97 -5.88
C ASP A 70 23.28 0.54 -5.61
N GLY A 71 22.59 0.94 -4.56
CA GLY A 71 22.41 2.33 -4.14
C GLY A 71 21.28 3.08 -4.83
N ARG A 72 20.64 2.52 -5.87
CA ARG A 72 19.47 3.13 -6.49
C ARG A 72 18.31 3.21 -5.51
N VAL A 73 17.54 4.29 -5.59
CA VAL A 73 16.33 4.48 -4.79
C VAL A 73 15.12 4.47 -5.71
N LEU A 74 14.24 3.49 -5.52
CA LEU A 74 12.95 3.43 -6.19
C LEU A 74 11.92 4.18 -5.35
N ILE A 75 11.16 5.06 -5.98
CA ILE A 75 10.07 5.80 -5.36
C ILE A 75 8.75 5.44 -6.02
N ASN A 76 7.62 5.72 -5.35
CA ASN A 76 6.29 5.37 -5.81
C ASN A 76 5.96 3.88 -5.66
N SER A 77 4.89 3.59 -4.93
CA SER A 77 4.52 2.21 -4.59
C SER A 77 4.22 1.31 -5.80
N PRO A 78 3.60 1.77 -6.91
CA PRO A 78 3.48 0.98 -8.13
C PRO A 78 4.80 0.54 -8.74
N LEU A 79 5.80 1.44 -8.86
CA LEU A 79 7.12 1.10 -9.38
C LEU A 79 7.86 0.10 -8.48
N ILE A 80 7.80 0.31 -7.16
CA ILE A 80 8.40 -0.60 -6.19
C ILE A 80 7.74 -1.98 -6.27
N ALA A 81 6.43 -2.04 -6.40
CA ALA A 81 5.69 -3.29 -6.53
C ALA A 81 6.07 -4.05 -7.81
N ASP A 82 6.23 -3.36 -8.96
CA ASP A 82 6.72 -3.97 -10.21
C ASP A 82 8.10 -4.59 -10.04
N TYR A 83 9.01 -3.82 -9.42
CA TYR A 83 10.37 -4.31 -9.17
C TYR A 83 10.36 -5.56 -8.28
N LEU A 84 9.64 -5.51 -7.17
CA LEU A 84 9.57 -6.63 -6.23
C LEU A 84 8.93 -7.87 -6.85
N ASP A 85 7.85 -7.70 -7.61
CA ASP A 85 7.15 -8.83 -8.22
C ASP A 85 7.94 -9.45 -9.36
N GLY A 86 8.70 -8.62 -10.11
CA GLY A 86 9.62 -9.08 -11.15
C GLY A 86 10.84 -9.81 -10.59
N LYS A 87 11.47 -9.26 -9.52
CA LYS A 87 12.67 -9.84 -8.90
C LYS A 87 12.35 -11.08 -8.04
N TYR A 88 11.20 -11.10 -7.38
CA TYR A 88 10.74 -12.16 -6.50
C TYR A 88 9.36 -12.65 -6.95
N PRO A 89 9.27 -13.50 -7.98
CA PRO A 89 8.00 -13.84 -8.62
C PRO A 89 7.13 -14.82 -7.81
N ASN A 90 7.55 -15.29 -6.66
CA ASN A 90 6.80 -16.25 -5.84
C ASN A 90 6.56 -15.73 -4.41
N PRO A 91 5.30 -15.56 -3.98
CA PRO A 91 4.09 -15.60 -4.81
C PRO A 91 4.03 -14.40 -5.78
N ARG A 92 3.41 -14.59 -6.94
CA ARG A 92 3.22 -13.54 -7.94
C ARG A 92 1.92 -12.76 -7.65
N PHE A 93 2.04 -11.44 -7.48
CA PHE A 93 0.89 -10.56 -7.23
C PHE A 93 0.48 -9.74 -8.45
N ILE A 94 1.34 -9.67 -9.46
CA ILE A 94 1.10 -9.01 -10.73
C ILE A 94 1.28 -10.05 -11.82
N PRO A 95 0.22 -10.52 -12.48
CA PRO A 95 0.31 -11.58 -13.50
C PRO A 95 1.34 -11.28 -14.60
N ALA A 96 1.93 -12.33 -15.15
CA ALA A 96 2.83 -12.21 -16.31
C ALA A 96 2.04 -12.02 -17.62
N ASP A 97 0.82 -12.58 -17.69
CA ASP A 97 -0.10 -12.36 -18.79
C ASP A 97 -0.45 -10.88 -18.93
N PRO A 98 -0.32 -10.26 -20.12
CA PRO A 98 -0.52 -8.83 -20.30
C PRO A 98 -1.94 -8.34 -19.95
N ASP A 99 -2.97 -9.11 -20.28
CA ASP A 99 -4.36 -8.72 -20.05
C ASP A 99 -4.71 -8.81 -18.56
N ALA A 100 -4.33 -9.89 -17.90
CA ALA A 100 -4.50 -10.02 -16.45
C ALA A 100 -3.64 -8.99 -15.68
N ARG A 101 -2.45 -8.67 -16.17
CA ARG A 101 -1.57 -7.65 -15.61
C ARG A 101 -2.23 -6.28 -15.66
N ILE A 102 -2.77 -5.88 -16.82
CA ILE A 102 -3.41 -4.58 -16.98
C ILE A 102 -4.65 -4.46 -16.08
N GLU A 103 -5.39 -5.56 -15.85
CA GLU A 103 -6.52 -5.55 -14.94
C GLU A 103 -6.08 -5.29 -13.49
N VAL A 104 -5.02 -5.96 -12.99
CA VAL A 104 -4.47 -5.69 -11.64
C VAL A 104 -4.03 -4.23 -11.52
N ARG A 105 -3.37 -3.68 -12.56
CA ARG A 105 -2.92 -2.29 -12.58
C ARG A 105 -4.07 -1.30 -12.67
N ARG A 106 -5.12 -1.63 -13.41
CA ARG A 106 -6.34 -0.81 -13.47
C ARG A 106 -7.02 -0.71 -12.10
N TRP A 107 -7.09 -1.82 -11.37
CA TRP A 107 -7.58 -1.84 -10.00
C TRP A 107 -6.72 -0.96 -9.09
N GLU A 108 -5.41 -1.17 -9.09
CA GLU A 108 -4.48 -0.39 -8.29
C GLU A 108 -4.62 1.11 -8.58
N ALA A 109 -4.69 1.50 -9.85
CA ALA A 109 -4.84 2.90 -10.25
C ALA A 109 -6.14 3.53 -9.71
N PHE A 110 -7.28 2.81 -9.76
CA PHE A 110 -8.53 3.30 -9.17
C PHE A 110 -8.48 3.43 -7.66
N VAL A 111 -7.88 2.46 -7.00
CA VAL A 111 -7.70 2.46 -5.54
C VAL A 111 -6.81 3.61 -5.12
N ASP A 112 -5.66 3.79 -5.77
CA ASP A 112 -4.68 4.84 -5.48
C ASP A 112 -5.30 6.24 -5.77
N ALA A 113 -6.02 6.41 -6.89
CA ALA A 113 -6.70 7.68 -7.22
C ALA A 113 -7.82 8.04 -6.20
N THR A 114 -8.54 7.04 -5.69
CA THR A 114 -9.53 7.25 -4.62
C THR A 114 -8.82 7.67 -3.33
N MET A 115 -7.70 7.02 -3.01
CA MET A 115 -6.88 7.36 -1.84
C MET A 115 -6.25 8.75 -1.95
N ASP A 116 -5.88 9.21 -3.14
CA ASP A 116 -5.39 10.59 -3.34
C ASP A 116 -6.45 11.63 -2.95
N ALA A 117 -7.72 11.39 -3.27
CA ALA A 117 -8.82 12.27 -2.85
C ALA A 117 -9.04 12.22 -1.33
N VAL A 118 -8.90 11.05 -0.70
CA VAL A 118 -8.94 10.89 0.76
C VAL A 118 -7.78 11.66 1.41
N ALA A 119 -6.57 11.51 0.88
CA ALA A 119 -5.39 12.20 1.39
C ALA A 119 -5.52 13.73 1.25
N ALA A 120 -6.04 14.21 0.12
CA ALA A 120 -6.30 15.64 -0.08
C ALA A 120 -7.28 16.21 0.97
N SER A 121 -8.35 15.47 1.28
CA SER A 121 -9.30 15.86 2.34
C SER A 121 -8.67 15.80 3.73
N PHE A 122 -7.85 14.78 3.99
CA PHE A 122 -7.16 14.62 5.27
C PHE A 122 -6.18 15.77 5.52
N TYR A 123 -5.38 16.16 4.51
CA TYR A 123 -4.44 17.27 4.66
C TYR A 123 -5.13 18.61 4.81
N GLU A 124 -6.22 18.85 4.08
CA GLU A 124 -7.03 20.06 4.24
C GLU A 124 -7.54 20.23 5.68
N THR A 125 -8.01 19.13 6.28
CA THR A 125 -8.53 19.18 7.66
C THR A 125 -7.44 19.16 8.73
N ARG A 126 -6.25 18.63 8.44
CA ARG A 126 -5.14 18.52 9.37
C ARG A 126 -4.36 19.83 9.52
N PHE A 127 -4.17 20.56 8.41
CA PHE A 127 -3.26 21.71 8.36
C PHE A 127 -3.97 23.06 8.29
N HIS A 128 -5.28 23.06 8.09
CA HIS A 128 -6.07 24.27 8.07
C HIS A 128 -7.12 24.28 9.19
N ASP A 129 -7.19 25.40 9.91
CA ASP A 129 -8.29 25.67 10.82
C ASP A 129 -9.62 25.73 10.07
N GLU A 130 -10.73 25.50 10.76
CA GLU A 130 -12.05 25.39 10.15
C GLU A 130 -12.40 26.60 9.24
N THR A 131 -12.00 27.80 9.67
CA THR A 131 -12.21 29.08 8.93
C THR A 131 -11.33 29.23 7.69
N GLN A 132 -10.28 28.41 7.55
CA GLN A 132 -9.33 28.44 6.44
C GLN A 132 -9.60 27.34 5.42
N ARG A 133 -10.50 26.40 5.73
CA ARG A 133 -10.82 25.26 4.85
C ARG A 133 -11.66 25.68 3.67
N SER A 134 -11.33 25.18 2.50
CA SER A 134 -12.14 25.34 1.30
C SER A 134 -13.26 24.31 1.25
N GLN A 135 -14.47 24.66 1.66
CA GLN A 135 -15.62 23.74 1.59
C GLN A 135 -15.88 23.24 0.16
N PRO A 136 -15.85 24.08 -0.91
CA PRO A 136 -16.02 23.59 -2.28
C PRO A 136 -14.96 22.55 -2.68
N TRP A 137 -13.73 22.69 -2.17
CA TRP A 137 -12.68 21.70 -2.41
C TRP A 137 -12.96 20.37 -1.70
N LEU A 138 -13.33 20.42 -0.42
CA LEU A 138 -13.72 19.23 0.35
C LEU A 138 -14.90 18.51 -0.28
N ASP A 139 -15.93 19.23 -0.71
CA ASP A 139 -17.09 18.66 -1.39
C ASP A 139 -16.69 17.97 -2.71
N ARG A 140 -15.78 18.57 -3.46
CA ARG A 140 -15.22 17.95 -4.67
C ARG A 140 -14.47 16.67 -4.38
N GLN A 141 -13.63 16.65 -3.33
CA GLN A 141 -12.93 15.43 -2.95
C GLN A 141 -13.91 14.36 -2.46
N ARG A 142 -14.90 14.74 -1.67
CA ARG A 142 -15.97 13.84 -1.21
C ARG A 142 -16.68 13.16 -2.38
N GLY A 143 -17.05 13.92 -3.40
CA GLY A 143 -17.67 13.36 -4.61
C GLY A 143 -16.79 12.32 -5.31
N LYS A 144 -15.46 12.56 -5.38
CA LYS A 144 -14.50 11.57 -5.94
C LYS A 144 -14.41 10.32 -5.07
N ILE A 145 -14.36 10.47 -3.75
CA ILE A 145 -14.28 9.35 -2.80
C ILE A 145 -15.53 8.48 -2.93
N ASP A 146 -16.71 9.07 -2.89
CA ASP A 146 -17.98 8.33 -2.99
C ASP A 146 -18.12 7.62 -4.34
N ALA A 147 -17.77 8.27 -5.45
CA ALA A 147 -17.78 7.68 -6.78
C ALA A 147 -16.71 6.56 -6.91
N GLY A 148 -15.52 6.78 -6.35
CA GLY A 148 -14.43 5.81 -6.35
C GLY A 148 -14.83 4.52 -5.63
N PHE A 149 -15.34 4.61 -4.41
CA PHE A 149 -15.77 3.42 -3.66
C PHE A 149 -16.98 2.74 -4.28
N ALA A 150 -17.95 3.49 -4.80
CA ALA A 150 -19.09 2.90 -5.51
C ALA A 150 -18.64 2.11 -6.75
N ASN A 151 -17.68 2.64 -7.50
CA ASN A 151 -17.11 1.94 -8.65
C ASN A 151 -16.34 0.67 -8.22
N LEU A 152 -15.47 0.75 -7.21
CA LEU A 152 -14.71 -0.39 -6.70
C LEU A 152 -15.62 -1.48 -6.11
N GLU A 153 -16.68 -1.10 -5.40
CA GLU A 153 -17.72 -2.01 -4.88
C GLU A 153 -18.39 -2.78 -6.01
N ASN A 154 -18.81 -2.08 -7.07
CA ASN A 154 -19.42 -2.69 -8.25
C ASN A 154 -18.43 -3.57 -9.01
N MET A 155 -17.18 -3.10 -9.18
CA MET A 155 -16.12 -3.87 -9.82
C MET A 155 -15.83 -5.17 -9.08
N LEU A 156 -15.83 -5.17 -7.75
CA LEU A 156 -15.59 -6.38 -6.95
C LEU A 156 -16.80 -7.32 -7.01
N GLY A 157 -17.99 -6.80 -6.77
CA GLY A 157 -19.20 -7.60 -6.71
C GLY A 157 -19.05 -8.77 -5.73
N LYS A 158 -19.50 -9.95 -6.13
CA LYS A 158 -19.45 -11.15 -5.28
C LYS A 158 -18.12 -11.92 -5.38
N ARG A 159 -17.14 -11.44 -6.16
CA ARG A 159 -15.86 -12.13 -6.31
C ARG A 159 -15.07 -12.17 -4.98
N THR A 160 -14.28 -13.20 -4.81
CA THR A 160 -13.39 -13.33 -3.63
C THR A 160 -12.24 -12.35 -3.74
N TRP A 161 -11.64 -12.23 -4.94
CA TRP A 161 -10.49 -11.39 -5.25
C TRP A 161 -10.81 -10.38 -6.35
N CYS A 162 -10.05 -9.32 -6.41
CA CYS A 162 -10.22 -8.26 -7.41
C CYS A 162 -10.03 -8.78 -8.85
N VAL A 163 -9.04 -9.66 -9.05
CA VAL A 163 -8.69 -10.21 -10.36
C VAL A 163 -8.37 -11.70 -10.24
N GLY A 164 -9.02 -12.52 -11.05
CA GLY A 164 -8.79 -13.97 -11.09
C GLY A 164 -9.19 -14.68 -9.81
N GLU A 165 -8.54 -15.83 -9.55
CA GLU A 165 -8.89 -16.77 -8.47
C GLU A 165 -7.92 -16.70 -7.27
N ALA A 166 -6.91 -15.84 -7.32
CA ALA A 166 -5.91 -15.69 -6.27
C ALA A 166 -5.73 -14.22 -5.88
N MET A 167 -5.24 -14.00 -4.66
CA MET A 167 -4.87 -12.67 -4.17
C MET A 167 -3.84 -12.02 -5.09
N SER A 168 -4.09 -10.78 -5.44
CA SER A 168 -3.25 -9.94 -6.27
C SER A 168 -2.79 -8.66 -5.54
N LEU A 169 -1.96 -7.85 -6.19
CA LEU A 169 -1.58 -6.53 -5.70
C LEU A 169 -2.79 -5.61 -5.49
N ALA A 170 -3.86 -5.77 -6.29
CA ALA A 170 -5.08 -4.99 -6.14
C ALA A 170 -5.75 -5.20 -4.78
N ASP A 171 -5.80 -6.45 -4.31
CA ASP A 171 -6.38 -6.80 -3.01
C ASP A 171 -5.55 -6.24 -1.85
N ILE A 172 -4.22 -6.31 -1.96
CA ILE A 172 -3.28 -5.72 -0.98
C ILE A 172 -3.48 -4.19 -0.93
N ALA A 173 -3.59 -3.51 -2.07
CA ALA A 173 -3.77 -2.07 -2.15
C ALA A 173 -5.09 -1.64 -1.48
N ILE A 174 -6.22 -2.27 -1.84
CA ILE A 174 -7.52 -2.01 -1.22
C ILE A 174 -7.45 -2.19 0.29
N ALA A 175 -6.93 -3.32 0.77
CA ALA A 175 -6.89 -3.60 2.20
C ALA A 175 -6.05 -2.57 2.97
N CYS A 176 -4.91 -2.17 2.43
CA CYS A 176 -4.06 -1.16 3.08
C CYS A 176 -4.73 0.21 3.15
N HIS A 177 -5.41 0.63 2.08
CA HIS A 177 -6.11 1.92 2.06
C HIS A 177 -7.35 1.92 2.95
N LEU A 178 -8.17 0.88 2.89
CA LEU A 178 -9.34 0.75 3.76
C LEU A 178 -8.94 0.67 5.23
N GLY A 179 -7.85 -0.02 5.57
CA GLY A 179 -7.33 -0.06 6.93
C GLY A 179 -6.90 1.32 7.46
N PHE A 180 -6.33 2.18 6.62
CA PHE A 180 -6.07 3.58 6.97
C PHE A 180 -7.36 4.37 7.15
N ILE A 181 -8.28 4.27 6.19
CA ILE A 181 -9.50 5.08 6.16
C ILE A 181 -10.41 4.73 7.33
N THR A 182 -10.63 3.45 7.60
CA THR A 182 -11.47 3.00 8.72
C THR A 182 -10.92 3.42 10.08
N LEU A 183 -9.60 3.59 10.20
CA LEU A 183 -8.96 4.02 11.43
C LEU A 183 -8.95 5.55 11.61
N ARG A 184 -8.72 6.31 10.54
CA ARG A 184 -8.48 7.76 10.60
C ARG A 184 -9.67 8.60 10.15
N LEU A 185 -10.44 8.11 9.21
CA LEU A 185 -11.48 8.83 8.48
C LEU A 185 -12.70 7.94 8.21
N PRO A 186 -13.26 7.26 9.24
CA PRO A 186 -14.33 6.27 9.05
C PRO A 186 -15.56 6.83 8.31
N GLN A 187 -15.79 8.15 8.39
CA GLN A 187 -16.87 8.83 7.68
C GLN A 187 -16.76 8.75 6.14
N PHE A 188 -15.58 8.43 5.61
CA PHE A 188 -15.38 8.26 4.17
C PHE A 188 -15.68 6.84 3.68
N PHE A 189 -15.74 5.87 4.59
CA PHE A 189 -16.02 4.48 4.24
C PHE A 189 -17.07 3.88 5.18
N PRO A 190 -18.35 4.24 5.06
CA PRO A 190 -19.43 3.57 5.76
C PRO A 190 -19.56 2.13 5.26
N GLN A 191 -19.16 1.17 6.10
CA GLN A 191 -18.96 -0.24 5.73
C GLN A 191 -20.25 -0.91 5.21
N GLU A 192 -21.39 -0.51 5.74
CA GLU A 192 -22.71 -0.99 5.33
C GLU A 192 -23.07 -0.60 3.88
N ARG A 193 -22.49 0.50 3.38
CA ARG A 193 -22.70 0.96 2.00
C ARG A 193 -21.85 0.18 0.99
N TYR A 194 -20.76 -0.43 1.45
CA TYR A 194 -19.77 -1.13 0.60
C TYR A 194 -19.49 -2.55 1.13
N PRO A 195 -20.49 -3.45 1.10
CA PRO A 195 -20.39 -4.77 1.75
C PRO A 195 -19.35 -5.69 1.11
N ASN A 196 -19.13 -5.62 -0.23
CA ASN A 196 -18.15 -6.45 -0.90
C ASN A 196 -16.72 -6.01 -0.57
N LEU A 197 -16.44 -4.72 -0.60
CA LEU A 197 -15.14 -4.15 -0.19
C LEU A 197 -14.88 -4.43 1.29
N THR A 198 -15.89 -4.30 2.14
CA THR A 198 -15.81 -4.62 3.57
C THR A 198 -15.46 -6.09 3.79
N ARG A 199 -16.09 -7.00 3.04
CA ARG A 199 -15.78 -8.44 3.08
C ARG A 199 -14.34 -8.71 2.67
N LEU A 200 -13.88 -8.15 1.54
CA LEU A 200 -12.49 -8.30 1.08
C LEU A 200 -11.51 -7.76 2.12
N TRP A 201 -11.72 -6.54 2.61
CA TRP A 201 -10.87 -5.93 3.63
C TRP A 201 -10.76 -6.81 4.89
N LYS A 202 -11.88 -7.26 5.45
CA LYS A 202 -11.89 -8.15 6.62
C LYS A 202 -11.17 -9.47 6.35
N THR A 203 -11.32 -10.04 5.16
CA THR A 203 -10.57 -11.25 4.76
C THR A 203 -9.07 -10.98 4.74
N MET A 204 -8.65 -9.85 4.17
CA MET A 204 -7.24 -9.47 4.11
C MET A 204 -6.64 -9.21 5.49
N GLU A 205 -7.37 -8.57 6.42
CA GLU A 205 -6.89 -8.28 7.78
C GLU A 205 -6.60 -9.54 8.60
N THR A 206 -7.08 -10.72 8.19
CA THR A 206 -6.71 -12.00 8.84
C THR A 206 -5.28 -12.45 8.51
N ARG A 207 -4.65 -11.89 7.47
CA ARG A 207 -3.32 -12.28 7.01
C ARG A 207 -2.23 -11.75 7.92
N GLU A 208 -1.15 -12.52 8.06
CA GLU A 208 -0.01 -12.16 8.89
C GLU A 208 0.65 -10.84 8.43
N SER A 209 0.76 -10.62 7.13
CA SER A 209 1.28 -9.37 6.54
C SER A 209 0.49 -8.15 6.97
N MET A 210 -0.83 -8.25 7.03
CA MET A 210 -1.71 -7.16 7.46
C MET A 210 -1.62 -6.91 8.96
N LYS A 211 -1.58 -7.97 9.78
CA LYS A 211 -1.42 -7.88 11.24
C LYS A 211 -0.11 -7.20 11.64
N ARG A 212 0.99 -7.59 10.98
CA ARG A 212 2.33 -7.04 11.26
C ARG A 212 2.54 -5.61 10.75
N THR A 213 1.62 -5.10 9.94
CA THR A 213 1.72 -3.76 9.33
C THR A 213 0.58 -2.83 9.72
N VAL A 214 -0.21 -3.19 10.73
CA VAL A 214 -1.31 -2.35 11.25
C VAL A 214 -0.81 -0.93 11.54
N PRO A 215 -1.49 0.12 11.06
CA PRO A 215 -1.17 1.49 11.45
C PRO A 215 -1.36 1.67 12.97
N PRO A 216 -0.56 2.55 13.62
CA PRO A 216 -0.77 2.85 15.03
C PRO A 216 -2.15 3.47 15.25
N PRO A 217 -2.73 3.35 16.46
CA PRO A 217 -3.98 4.04 16.80
C PRO A 217 -3.85 5.56 16.58
N ALA A 218 -4.99 6.24 16.45
CA ALA A 218 -5.07 7.68 16.22
C ALA A 218 -4.63 8.48 17.45
#